data_927b1445f6190e3b829c23f3c2628603
#
_entry.id   927b1445f6190e3b829c23f3c2628603
#
_cell.length_a   1.000
_cell.length_b   1.000
_cell.length_c   1.000
_cell.angle_alpha   90.00
_cell.angle_beta   90.00
_cell.angle_gamma   90.00
#
_symmetry.space_group_name_H-M   'P 1'
#
loop_
_entity.id
_entity.type
_entity.pdbx_description
1 polymer ?
#
loop_
_entity_poly.entity_id
_entity_poly.type
_entity_poly.pdbx_seq_one_letter_code
_entity_poly.pdbx_strand_id
1 'polypeptide(L)'
;KQAGYSEPDPRIDLSGKDVIRKLVILAREAGYKVEQADVVKDLFIPEKFFAGSLEDFWSSITELDAEFEEKRQYLEKEHKRFRFVASMEKGKCRVGLQEVDSHHPFYELEGSNNIIMISTERYHEYPMIIKGYGAGADVTAAGVFADIISIANIR
;
A
#
# COMPACT_ATOMS: atom_id res chain seq x y z
N LYS A 1 -11.98 5.83 -8.48
CA LYS A 1 -13.17 6.61 -8.13
C LYS A 1 -14.44 5.97 -8.68
N GLN A 2 -14.50 5.61 -9.96
CA GLN A 2 -15.68 4.97 -10.57
C GLN A 2 -16.08 3.63 -9.90
N ALA A 3 -15.12 2.86 -9.44
CA ALA A 3 -15.35 1.59 -8.73
C ALA A 3 -15.69 1.75 -7.23
N GLY A 4 -15.73 2.98 -6.69
CA GLY A 4 -16.12 3.25 -5.31
C GLY A 4 -15.04 2.97 -4.24
N TYR A 5 -13.80 2.67 -4.63
CA TYR A 5 -12.73 2.34 -3.68
C TYR A 5 -11.88 3.54 -3.24
N SER A 6 -11.92 4.67 -3.97
CA SER A 6 -11.12 5.84 -3.64
C SER A 6 -11.89 6.85 -2.81
N GLU A 7 -11.15 7.57 -1.97
CA GLU A 7 -11.67 8.73 -1.25
C GLU A 7 -12.19 9.82 -2.22
N PRO A 8 -13.11 10.69 -1.78
CA PRO A 8 -13.59 11.81 -2.59
C PRO A 8 -12.43 12.69 -3.11
N ASP A 9 -11.42 12.92 -2.27
CA ASP A 9 -10.16 13.57 -2.63
C ASP A 9 -9.06 12.53 -2.86
N PRO A 10 -8.63 12.27 -4.10
CA PRO A 10 -7.63 11.27 -4.42
C PRO A 10 -6.24 11.56 -3.84
N ARG A 11 -5.99 12.82 -3.43
CA ARG A 11 -4.73 13.19 -2.76
C ARG A 11 -4.54 12.44 -1.45
N ILE A 12 -5.62 12.08 -0.76
CA ILE A 12 -5.57 11.28 0.47
C ILE A 12 -4.96 9.91 0.16
N ASP A 13 -5.47 9.23 -0.88
CA ASP A 13 -4.96 7.92 -1.30
C ASP A 13 -3.51 8.02 -1.79
N LEU A 14 -3.23 8.99 -2.67
CA LEU A 14 -1.90 9.18 -3.27
C LEU A 14 -0.85 9.66 -2.28
N SER A 15 -1.25 10.23 -1.13
CA SER A 15 -0.32 10.61 -0.06
C SER A 15 0.27 9.43 0.72
N GLY A 16 -0.23 8.23 0.48
CA GLY A 16 0.20 7.01 1.17
C GLY A 16 -0.19 6.94 2.64
N LYS A 17 -1.02 7.86 3.15
CA LYS A 17 -1.39 7.93 4.59
C LYS A 17 -1.97 6.62 5.11
N ASP A 18 -2.85 5.98 4.33
CA ASP A 18 -3.47 4.72 4.73
C ASP A 18 -2.43 3.59 4.81
N VAL A 19 -1.58 3.49 3.81
CA VAL A 19 -0.50 2.49 3.77
C VAL A 19 0.49 2.69 4.92
N ILE A 20 0.84 3.95 5.24
CA ILE A 20 1.70 4.29 6.37
C ILE A 20 1.06 3.85 7.70
N ARG A 21 -0.23 4.10 7.90
CA ARG A 21 -0.96 3.68 9.12
C ARG A 21 -0.94 2.16 9.27
N LYS A 22 -1.23 1.43 8.19
CA LYS A 22 -1.19 -0.04 8.18
C LYS A 22 0.20 -0.57 8.50
N LEU A 23 1.25 0.03 7.93
CA LEU A 23 2.64 -0.35 8.21
C LEU A 23 3.00 -0.13 9.68
N VAL A 24 2.63 1.02 10.26
CA VAL A 24 2.88 1.32 11.68
C VAL A 24 2.18 0.34 12.60
N ILE A 25 0.93 -0.04 12.28
CA ILE A 25 0.20 -1.07 13.04
C ILE A 25 0.97 -2.38 13.01
N LEU A 26 1.34 -2.87 11.83
CA LEU A 26 2.08 -4.13 11.69
C LEU A 26 3.45 -4.08 12.38
N ALA A 27 4.16 -2.96 12.30
CA ALA A 27 5.43 -2.78 12.98
C ALA A 27 5.29 -2.86 14.50
N ARG A 28 4.25 -2.26 15.06
CA ARG A 28 3.94 -2.30 16.50
C ARG A 28 3.55 -3.70 16.96
N GLU A 29 2.73 -4.42 16.18
CA GLU A 29 2.40 -5.83 16.44
C GLU A 29 3.64 -6.73 16.40
N ALA A 30 4.63 -6.40 15.56
CA ALA A 30 5.93 -7.06 15.52
C ALA A 30 6.88 -6.63 16.68
N GLY A 31 6.43 -5.78 17.61
CA GLY A 31 7.18 -5.37 18.79
C GLY A 31 8.07 -4.13 18.62
N TYR A 32 8.00 -3.43 17.49
CA TYR A 32 8.79 -2.24 17.23
C TYR A 32 8.03 -0.96 17.63
N LYS A 33 8.74 -0.03 18.26
CA LYS A 33 8.19 1.31 18.58
C LYS A 33 8.41 2.22 17.37
N VAL A 34 7.36 2.36 16.55
CA VAL A 34 7.38 3.17 15.32
C VAL A 34 6.20 4.14 15.34
N GLU A 35 6.46 5.39 14.97
CA GLU A 35 5.45 6.41 14.74
C GLU A 35 5.33 6.74 13.24
N GLN A 36 4.22 7.35 12.82
CA GLN A 36 4.03 7.71 11.40
C GLN A 36 5.09 8.69 10.88
N ALA A 37 5.67 9.50 11.77
CA ALA A 37 6.75 10.43 11.44
C ALA A 37 8.08 9.73 11.15
N ASP A 38 8.28 8.52 11.66
CA ASP A 38 9.51 7.74 11.47
C ASP A 38 9.55 7.02 10.12
N VAL A 39 8.42 6.98 9.41
CA VAL A 39 8.32 6.29 8.13
C VAL A 39 8.95 7.13 7.03
N VAL A 40 9.97 6.59 6.37
CA VAL A 40 10.58 7.19 5.17
C VAL A 40 9.59 7.09 4.02
N LYS A 41 9.27 8.24 3.42
CA LYS A 41 8.30 8.37 2.33
C LYS A 41 9.03 8.64 1.02
N ASP A 42 8.86 7.74 0.08
CA ASP A 42 9.33 7.87 -1.28
C ASP A 42 8.11 7.88 -2.21
N LEU A 43 7.37 8.98 -2.11
CA LEU A 43 6.12 9.14 -2.85
C LEU A 43 6.42 9.41 -4.32
N PHE A 44 5.64 8.77 -5.19
CA PHE A 44 5.81 8.90 -6.64
C PHE A 44 5.14 10.17 -7.22
N ILE A 45 4.28 10.83 -6.45
CA ILE A 45 3.71 12.13 -6.79
C ILE A 45 4.49 13.21 -6.03
N PRO A 46 5.15 14.16 -6.70
CA PRO A 46 5.84 15.26 -6.05
C PRO A 46 4.91 16.11 -5.18
N GLU A 47 5.41 16.59 -4.06
CA GLU A 47 4.62 17.36 -3.08
C GLU A 47 3.89 18.57 -3.67
N LYS A 48 4.48 19.20 -4.69
CA LYS A 48 3.89 20.37 -5.36
C LYS A 48 2.47 20.13 -5.89
N PHE A 49 2.14 18.87 -6.27
CA PHE A 49 0.83 18.52 -6.81
C PHE A 49 -0.26 18.40 -5.72
N PHE A 50 0.12 18.30 -4.47
CA PHE A 50 -0.85 18.20 -3.36
C PHE A 50 -1.32 19.58 -2.87
N ALA A 51 -0.72 20.67 -3.35
CA ALA A 51 -1.12 22.03 -2.99
C ALA A 51 -2.33 22.52 -3.81
N GLY A 52 -3.03 23.53 -3.28
CA GLY A 52 -4.16 24.15 -3.98
C GLY A 52 -5.48 23.39 -3.85
N SER A 53 -6.41 23.71 -4.71
CA SER A 53 -7.73 23.09 -4.79
C SER A 53 -7.70 21.70 -5.42
N LEU A 54 -8.81 20.96 -5.35
CA LEU A 54 -8.96 19.69 -6.06
C LEU A 54 -8.97 19.88 -7.59
N GLU A 55 -9.45 21.02 -8.07
CA GLU A 55 -9.45 21.38 -9.49
C GLU A 55 -8.01 21.63 -9.98
N ASP A 56 -7.20 22.33 -9.18
CA ASP A 56 -5.77 22.54 -9.46
C ASP A 56 -5.04 21.22 -9.55
N PHE A 57 -5.33 20.31 -8.62
CA PHE A 57 -4.76 18.95 -8.64
C PHE A 57 -5.08 18.22 -9.95
N TRP A 58 -6.37 18.18 -10.36
CA TRP A 58 -6.75 17.46 -11.58
C TRP A 58 -6.18 18.09 -12.85
N SER A 59 -6.00 19.40 -12.88
CA SER A 59 -5.39 20.07 -14.05
C SER A 59 -3.90 19.86 -14.14
N SER A 60 -3.20 19.80 -13.02
CA SER A 60 -1.74 19.69 -12.98
C SER A 60 -1.22 18.25 -13.01
N ILE A 61 -1.95 17.27 -12.45
CA ILE A 61 -1.47 15.89 -12.34
C ILE A 61 -1.19 15.24 -13.70
N THR A 62 -1.87 15.67 -14.75
CA THR A 62 -1.67 15.19 -16.12
C THR A 62 -0.28 15.52 -16.68
N GLU A 63 0.45 16.46 -16.05
CA GLU A 63 1.85 16.73 -16.42
C GLU A 63 2.75 15.49 -16.24
N LEU A 64 2.34 14.57 -15.36
CA LEU A 64 3.09 13.33 -15.08
C LEU A 64 2.78 12.20 -16.06
N ASP A 65 1.72 12.31 -16.88
CA ASP A 65 1.25 11.21 -17.71
C ASP A 65 2.32 10.71 -18.69
N ALA A 66 3.05 11.62 -19.34
CA ALA A 66 4.08 11.26 -20.31
C ALA A 66 5.25 10.51 -19.64
N GLU A 67 5.71 10.99 -18.48
CA GLU A 67 6.80 10.35 -17.72
C GLU A 67 6.39 8.96 -17.23
N PHE A 68 5.17 8.82 -16.69
CA PHE A 68 4.69 7.53 -16.20
C PHE A 68 4.40 6.56 -17.34
N GLU A 69 3.95 7.03 -18.50
CA GLU A 69 3.75 6.17 -19.67
C GLU A 69 5.08 5.64 -20.22
N GLU A 70 6.12 6.47 -20.28
CA GLU A 70 7.47 6.02 -20.66
C GLU A 70 8.00 4.96 -19.69
N LYS A 71 7.88 5.20 -18.38
CA LYS A 71 8.25 4.23 -17.35
C LYS A 71 7.45 2.93 -17.46
N ARG A 72 6.15 3.02 -17.71
CA ARG A 72 5.28 1.86 -17.90
C ARG A 72 5.74 1.01 -19.08
N GLN A 73 6.01 1.65 -20.24
CA GLN A 73 6.48 0.95 -21.44
C GLN A 73 7.85 0.30 -21.24
N TYR A 74 8.74 0.97 -20.52
CA TYR A 74 10.05 0.39 -20.17
C TYR A 74 9.88 -0.86 -19.31
N LEU A 75 9.09 -0.78 -18.24
CA LEU A 75 8.86 -1.91 -17.33
C LEU A 75 8.16 -3.09 -18.02
N GLU A 76 7.23 -2.80 -18.93
CA GLU A 76 6.53 -3.84 -19.69
C GLU A 76 7.51 -4.65 -20.57
N LYS A 77 8.49 -3.98 -21.20
CA LYS A 77 9.56 -4.65 -21.99
C LYS A 77 10.46 -5.51 -21.11
N GLU A 78 10.70 -5.09 -19.88
CA GLU A 78 11.53 -5.80 -18.90
C GLU A 78 10.72 -6.85 -18.10
N HIS A 79 9.46 -7.10 -18.44
CA HIS A 79 8.54 -7.96 -17.68
C HIS A 79 8.45 -7.59 -16.20
N LYS A 80 8.43 -6.29 -15.91
CA LYS A 80 8.31 -5.71 -14.57
C LYS A 80 7.03 -4.92 -14.42
N ARG A 81 6.65 -4.64 -13.19
CA ARG A 81 5.52 -3.76 -12.83
C ARG A 81 5.88 -2.88 -11.65
N PHE A 82 5.30 -1.69 -11.61
CA PHE A 82 5.31 -0.88 -10.40
C PHE A 82 4.32 -1.42 -9.35
N ARG A 83 4.77 -1.41 -8.10
CA ARG A 83 3.92 -1.64 -6.93
C ARG A 83 4.22 -0.59 -5.87
N PHE A 84 3.18 -0.08 -5.23
CA PHE A 84 3.34 0.79 -4.07
C PHE A 84 3.51 -0.10 -2.84
N VAL A 85 4.71 -0.12 -2.30
CA VAL A 85 5.12 -1.08 -1.27
C VAL A 85 5.44 -0.36 0.01
N ALA A 86 4.89 -0.88 1.11
CA ALA A 86 5.32 -0.57 2.46
C ALA A 86 6.23 -1.68 2.96
N SER A 87 7.38 -1.36 3.49
CA SER A 87 8.34 -2.32 4.00
C SER A 87 8.85 -1.93 5.39
N MET A 88 9.12 -2.95 6.21
CA MET A 88 9.73 -2.79 7.51
C MET A 88 10.85 -3.81 7.67
N GLU A 89 12.02 -3.35 8.04
CA GLU A 89 13.16 -4.19 8.40
C GLU A 89 13.79 -3.66 9.69
N LYS A 90 13.79 -4.51 10.73
CA LYS A 90 14.38 -4.18 12.05
C LYS A 90 13.89 -2.83 12.60
N GLY A 91 12.58 -2.56 12.43
CA GLY A 91 11.93 -1.33 12.88
C GLY A 91 12.11 -0.11 11.96
N LYS A 92 12.90 -0.22 10.89
CA LYS A 92 12.99 0.84 9.87
C LYS A 92 11.88 0.67 8.86
N CYS A 93 11.01 1.66 8.78
CA CYS A 93 9.82 1.66 7.93
C CYS A 93 9.99 2.57 6.71
N ARG A 94 9.55 2.10 5.55
CA ARG A 94 9.58 2.87 4.30
C ARG A 94 8.34 2.56 3.47
N VAL A 95 7.85 3.56 2.73
CA VAL A 95 6.81 3.40 1.71
C VAL A 95 7.26 4.07 0.42
N GLY A 96 6.98 3.42 -0.72
CA GLY A 96 7.32 3.97 -2.03
C GLY A 96 6.99 3.03 -3.18
N LEU A 97 7.17 3.52 -4.42
CA LEU A 97 7.08 2.68 -5.60
C LEU A 97 8.31 1.77 -5.69
N GLN A 98 8.05 0.51 -5.99
CA GLN A 98 9.08 -0.49 -6.28
C GLN A 98 8.80 -1.18 -7.61
N GLU A 99 9.86 -1.49 -8.35
CA GLU A 99 9.79 -2.36 -9.51
C GLU A 99 9.83 -3.81 -9.04
N VAL A 100 8.88 -4.59 -9.50
CA VAL A 100 8.82 -6.02 -9.23
C VAL A 100 8.83 -6.81 -10.52
N ASP A 101 9.62 -7.85 -10.59
CA ASP A 101 9.66 -8.78 -11.73
C ASP A 101 8.58 -9.86 -11.62
N SER A 102 8.47 -10.68 -12.66
CA SER A 102 7.43 -11.72 -12.76
C SER A 102 7.54 -12.84 -11.72
N HIS A 103 8.67 -12.98 -11.03
CA HIS A 103 8.86 -13.98 -9.95
C HIS A 103 8.48 -13.43 -8.58
N HIS A 104 8.34 -12.11 -8.47
CA HIS A 104 8.01 -11.48 -7.19
C HIS A 104 6.54 -11.71 -6.83
N PRO A 105 6.19 -12.09 -5.57
CA PRO A 105 4.82 -12.36 -5.16
C PRO A 105 3.83 -11.21 -5.41
N PHE A 106 4.32 -9.97 -5.49
CA PHE A 106 3.49 -8.79 -5.73
C PHE A 106 3.17 -8.55 -7.21
N TYR A 107 3.82 -9.28 -8.13
CA TYR A 107 3.64 -9.05 -9.56
C TYR A 107 2.20 -9.28 -10.03
N GLU A 108 1.56 -10.35 -9.56
CA GLU A 108 0.19 -10.74 -9.92
C GLU A 108 -0.89 -10.17 -8.99
N LEU A 109 -0.56 -9.08 -8.26
CA LEU A 109 -1.56 -8.42 -7.42
C LEU A 109 -2.54 -7.62 -8.27
N GLU A 110 -3.83 -7.98 -8.21
CA GLU A 110 -4.89 -7.40 -9.02
C GLU A 110 -6.07 -6.90 -8.18
N GLY A 111 -6.82 -5.97 -8.74
CA GLY A 111 -8.05 -5.44 -8.15
C GLY A 111 -7.83 -4.78 -6.79
N SER A 112 -8.75 -5.02 -5.86
CA SER A 112 -8.70 -4.52 -4.48
C SER A 112 -7.95 -5.42 -3.50
N ASN A 113 -7.23 -6.43 -4.00
CA ASN A 113 -6.46 -7.34 -3.15
C ASN A 113 -5.27 -6.62 -2.52
N ASN A 114 -5.04 -6.93 -1.25
CA ASN A 114 -3.80 -6.62 -0.56
C ASN A 114 -2.96 -7.88 -0.38
N ILE A 115 -1.66 -7.68 -0.23
CA ILE A 115 -0.72 -8.75 0.02
C ILE A 115 0.25 -8.32 1.12
N ILE A 116 0.49 -9.20 2.07
CA ILE A 116 1.49 -9.04 3.12
C ILE A 116 2.48 -10.19 2.96
N MET A 117 3.75 -9.84 2.85
CA MET A 117 4.86 -10.79 2.80
C MET A 117 5.64 -10.68 4.11
N ILE A 118 5.78 -11.78 4.83
CA ILE A 118 6.46 -11.84 6.10
C ILE A 118 7.68 -12.76 5.97
N SER A 119 8.86 -12.15 6.09
CA SER A 119 10.14 -12.86 6.13
C SER A 119 10.65 -12.93 7.55
N THR A 120 11.05 -14.11 8.01
CA THR A 120 11.63 -14.36 9.32
C THR A 120 12.85 -15.27 9.17
N GLU A 121 13.60 -15.51 10.23
CA GLU A 121 14.71 -16.49 10.19
C GLU A 121 14.25 -17.88 9.71
N ARG A 122 13.02 -18.26 10.03
CA ARG A 122 12.43 -19.55 9.61
C ARG A 122 11.87 -19.50 8.18
N TYR A 123 11.31 -18.37 7.79
CA TYR A 123 10.65 -18.16 6.50
C TYR A 123 11.41 -17.13 5.66
N HIS A 124 12.72 -17.30 5.45
CA HIS A 124 13.54 -16.39 4.65
C HIS A 124 13.62 -16.79 3.18
N GLU A 125 13.76 -18.10 2.92
CA GLU A 125 13.80 -18.63 1.56
C GLU A 125 12.40 -18.65 0.92
N TYR A 126 11.41 -19.07 1.71
CA TYR A 126 10.00 -19.07 1.32
C TYR A 126 9.19 -18.20 2.31
N PRO A 127 9.07 -16.90 2.06
CA PRO A 127 8.32 -15.99 2.92
C PRO A 127 6.86 -16.41 3.07
N MET A 128 6.28 -16.17 4.23
CA MET A 128 4.84 -16.35 4.43
C MET A 128 4.09 -15.25 3.69
N ILE A 129 3.06 -15.63 2.93
CA ILE A 129 2.25 -14.71 2.13
C ILE A 129 0.80 -14.78 2.58
N ILE A 130 0.24 -13.61 2.91
CA ILE A 130 -1.17 -13.43 3.20
C ILE A 130 -1.75 -12.56 2.08
N LYS A 131 -2.71 -13.09 1.33
CA LYS A 131 -3.36 -12.37 0.24
C LYS A 131 -4.87 -12.39 0.43
N GLY A 132 -5.53 -11.26 0.25
CA GLY A 132 -6.98 -11.14 0.37
C GLY A 132 -7.48 -9.73 0.08
N TYR A 133 -8.78 -9.54 0.22
CA TYR A 133 -9.39 -8.22 0.07
C TYR A 133 -8.90 -7.29 1.19
N GLY A 134 -8.51 -6.08 0.81
CA GLY A 134 -8.03 -5.07 1.75
C GLY A 134 -9.05 -3.97 2.05
N ALA A 135 -10.15 -3.92 1.28
CA ALA A 135 -11.21 -2.94 1.41
C ALA A 135 -12.56 -3.53 0.98
N GLY A 136 -13.64 -2.89 1.39
CA GLY A 136 -15.01 -3.27 1.08
C GLY A 136 -15.90 -3.33 2.33
N ALA A 137 -17.15 -2.92 2.20
CA ALA A 137 -18.10 -2.88 3.32
C ALA A 137 -18.29 -4.27 3.96
N ASP A 138 -18.43 -5.29 3.15
CA ASP A 138 -18.67 -6.66 3.62
C ASP A 138 -17.47 -7.22 4.39
N VAL A 139 -16.25 -6.99 3.89
CA VAL A 139 -15.02 -7.44 4.55
C VAL A 139 -14.83 -6.73 5.89
N THR A 140 -15.09 -5.43 5.93
CA THR A 140 -15.01 -4.64 7.17
C THR A 140 -16.06 -5.08 8.18
N ALA A 141 -17.32 -5.27 7.75
CA ALA A 141 -18.39 -5.75 8.60
C ALA A 141 -18.11 -7.15 9.16
N ALA A 142 -17.60 -8.06 8.34
CA ALA A 142 -17.21 -9.40 8.77
C ALA A 142 -16.09 -9.36 9.81
N GLY A 143 -15.09 -8.50 9.64
CA GLY A 143 -14.01 -8.32 10.61
C GLY A 143 -14.52 -7.81 11.96
N VAL A 144 -15.34 -6.76 11.96
CA VAL A 144 -15.95 -6.23 13.19
C VAL A 144 -16.82 -7.30 13.89
N PHE A 145 -17.60 -8.04 13.13
CA PHE A 145 -18.42 -9.12 13.70
C PHE A 145 -17.56 -10.23 14.30
N ALA A 146 -16.47 -10.63 13.64
CA ALA A 146 -15.53 -11.62 14.17
C ALA A 146 -14.91 -11.17 15.50
N ASP A 147 -14.54 -9.89 15.62
CA ASP A 147 -14.01 -9.34 16.87
C ASP A 147 -15.05 -9.35 18.00
N ILE A 148 -16.31 -9.01 17.71
CA ILE A 148 -17.41 -9.09 18.68
C ILE A 148 -17.57 -10.53 19.19
N ILE A 149 -17.57 -11.51 18.29
CA ILE A 149 -17.69 -12.93 18.66
C ILE A 149 -16.46 -13.38 19.46
N SER A 150 -15.27 -12.94 19.10
CA SER A 150 -14.04 -13.26 19.84
C SER A 150 -14.10 -12.72 21.27
N ILE A 151 -14.54 -11.48 21.47
CA ILE A 151 -14.72 -10.87 22.80
C ILE A 151 -15.77 -11.64 23.62
N ALA A 152 -16.89 -12.01 23.00
CA ALA A 152 -17.93 -12.77 23.67
C ALA A 152 -17.49 -14.18 24.13
N ASN A 153 -16.50 -14.77 23.46
CA ASN A 153 -15.97 -16.09 23.77
C ASN A 153 -14.77 -16.06 24.73
N ILE A 154 -14.26 -14.89 25.13
CA ILE A 154 -13.27 -14.77 26.20
C ILE A 154 -14.00 -15.00 27.54
N ARG A 155 -13.74 -16.16 28.15
CA ARG A 155 -14.26 -16.54 29.49
C ARG A 155 -13.11 -16.47 30.51
#